data_c31a29dd8937333e65815c2b4a5436e8
#
_entry.id   c31a29dd8937333e65815c2b4a5436e8
#
_cell.length_a   1.000
_cell.length_b   1.000
_cell.length_c   1.000
_cell.angle_alpha   90.00
_cell.angle_beta   90.00
_cell.angle_gamma   90.00
#
_symmetry.space_group_name_H-M   'P 1'
#
loop_
_entity.id
_entity.type
_entity.pdbx_description
1 polymer ?
#
loop_
_entity_poly.entity_id
_entity_poly.type
_entity_poly.pdbx_seq_one_letter_code
_entity_poly.pdbx_strand_id
1 'polypeptide(L)'
;MAFQPKTHEYTSTEGGNHYTFQTVLPSVWAKVEDKITDKGGKLLVSVAMPEMLDKVVVVPAGLKLDDFESWAELEEVTMAAYNFQRKGK
;
A
#
# COMPACT_ATOMS: atom_id res chain seq x y z
N MET A 1 -14.78 -20.60 -3.81
CA MET A 1 -14.31 -19.68 -4.87
C MET A 1 -12.88 -19.26 -4.58
N ALA A 2 -11.99 -19.38 -5.54
CA ALA A 2 -10.59 -19.06 -5.32
C ALA A 2 -10.35 -17.55 -5.40
N PHE A 3 -9.53 -17.06 -4.51
CA PHE A 3 -9.10 -15.66 -4.53
C PHE A 3 -8.23 -15.42 -5.77
N GLN A 4 -8.53 -14.36 -6.49
CA GLN A 4 -7.70 -13.94 -7.62
C GLN A 4 -7.22 -12.52 -7.38
N PRO A 5 -5.93 -12.34 -7.15
CA PRO A 5 -5.41 -10.99 -6.90
C PRO A 5 -5.56 -10.11 -8.14
N LYS A 6 -5.91 -8.86 -7.89
CA LYS A 6 -5.92 -7.84 -8.94
C LYS A 6 -4.62 -7.09 -8.90
N THR A 7 -4.13 -6.69 -10.06
CA THR A 7 -2.93 -5.87 -10.15
C THR A 7 -3.26 -4.53 -10.78
N HIS A 8 -2.46 -3.53 -10.46
CA HIS A 8 -2.64 -2.18 -10.98
C HIS A 8 -1.27 -1.52 -11.10
N GLU A 9 -0.99 -0.97 -12.26
CA GLU A 9 0.24 -0.22 -12.45
C GLU A 9 0.00 1.25 -12.14
N TYR A 10 0.88 1.81 -11.34
CA TYR A 10 0.74 3.16 -10.83
C TYR A 10 2.03 3.95 -11.11
N THR A 11 1.87 5.18 -11.61
CA THR A 11 2.99 6.09 -11.81
C THR A 11 2.81 7.27 -10.88
N SER A 12 3.81 7.53 -10.03
CA SER A 12 3.72 8.61 -9.07
C SER A 12 3.77 9.96 -9.78
N THR A 13 2.97 10.93 -9.30
CA THR A 13 2.99 12.28 -9.85
C THR A 13 4.19 13.07 -9.33
N GLU A 14 4.66 12.75 -8.12
CA GLU A 14 5.77 13.47 -7.50
C GLU A 14 7.12 13.13 -8.11
N GLY A 15 7.33 11.88 -8.50
CA GLY A 15 8.65 11.48 -9.00
C GLY A 15 8.62 10.79 -10.37
N GLY A 16 7.43 10.50 -10.90
CA GLY A 16 7.29 9.81 -12.16
C GLY A 16 7.78 8.36 -12.11
N ASN A 17 7.90 7.78 -10.94
CA ASN A 17 8.33 6.40 -10.77
C ASN A 17 7.18 5.43 -10.94
N HIS A 18 7.50 4.23 -11.43
CA HIS A 18 6.48 3.22 -11.71
C HIS A 18 6.42 2.17 -10.62
N TYR A 19 5.20 1.82 -10.22
CA TYR A 19 4.96 0.82 -9.18
C TYR A 19 3.86 -0.12 -9.66
N THR A 20 3.89 -1.36 -9.19
CA THR A 20 2.80 -2.30 -9.42
C THR A 20 2.21 -2.67 -8.06
N PHE A 21 0.90 -2.51 -7.94
CA PHE A 21 0.14 -2.89 -6.74
C PHE A 21 -0.56 -4.20 -7.00
N GLN A 22 -0.73 -5.00 -5.94
CA GLN A 22 -1.48 -6.24 -6.02
C GLN A 22 -2.31 -6.39 -4.76
N THR A 23 -3.58 -6.77 -4.93
CA THR A 23 -4.45 -6.96 -3.76
C THR A 23 -4.03 -8.20 -2.98
N VAL A 24 -4.25 -8.14 -1.67
CA VAL A 24 -3.96 -9.27 -0.77
C VAL A 24 -5.26 -9.96 -0.38
N LEU A 25 -5.13 -11.18 0.11
CA LEU A 25 -6.29 -11.96 0.58
C LEU A 25 -7.08 -11.15 1.63
N PRO A 26 -8.42 -11.21 1.59
CA PRO A 26 -9.22 -10.50 2.58
C PRO A 26 -8.88 -10.83 4.03
N SER A 27 -8.56 -12.10 4.32
CA SER A 27 -8.18 -12.49 5.67
C SER A 27 -6.86 -11.87 6.11
N VAL A 28 -5.93 -11.72 5.18
CA VAL A 28 -4.65 -11.04 5.46
C VAL A 28 -4.89 -9.54 5.63
N TRP A 29 -5.71 -8.97 4.75
CA TRP A 29 -5.99 -7.54 4.80
C TRP A 29 -6.71 -7.15 6.10
N ALA A 30 -7.62 -8.00 6.58
CA ALA A 30 -8.32 -7.72 7.84
C ALA A 30 -7.34 -7.53 9.00
N LYS A 31 -6.30 -8.35 9.04
CA LYS A 31 -5.26 -8.24 10.07
C LYS A 31 -4.42 -6.98 9.89
N VAL A 32 -4.15 -6.61 8.65
CA VAL A 32 -3.43 -5.38 8.37
C VAL A 32 -4.26 -4.17 8.81
N GLU A 33 -5.57 -4.16 8.49
CA GLU A 33 -6.45 -3.06 8.91
C GLU A 33 -6.44 -2.88 10.42
N ASP A 34 -6.49 -3.98 11.18
CA ASP A 34 -6.43 -3.91 12.64
C ASP A 34 -5.11 -3.31 13.14
N LYS A 35 -4.03 -3.62 12.44
CA LYS A 35 -2.70 -3.16 12.82
C LYS A 35 -2.48 -1.67 12.49
N ILE A 36 -3.03 -1.21 11.37
CA ILE A 36 -2.77 0.14 10.88
C ILE A 36 -3.80 1.17 11.34
N THR A 37 -4.81 0.74 12.08
CA THR A 37 -5.86 1.64 12.58
C THR A 37 -5.88 1.64 14.10
N ASP A 38 -6.09 2.81 14.71
CA ASP A 38 -6.20 2.90 16.17
C ASP A 38 -7.65 2.64 16.60
N LYS A 39 -7.89 2.73 17.89
CA LYS A 39 -9.20 2.45 18.49
C LYS A 39 -10.30 3.39 17.98
N GLY A 40 -9.90 4.58 17.56
CA GLY A 40 -10.85 5.56 17.02
C GLY A 40 -11.06 5.45 15.52
N GLY A 41 -10.44 4.44 14.87
CA GLY A 41 -10.53 4.27 13.43
C GLY A 41 -9.59 5.15 12.64
N LYS A 42 -8.63 5.78 13.30
CA LYS A 42 -7.67 6.65 12.64
C LYS A 42 -6.48 5.85 12.13
N LEU A 43 -6.04 6.18 10.92
CA LEU A 43 -4.92 5.49 10.29
C LEU A 43 -3.61 5.83 10.99
N LEU A 44 -2.85 4.80 11.35
CA LEU A 44 -1.53 4.95 11.95
C LEU A 44 -0.48 4.96 10.85
N VAL A 45 -0.07 6.15 10.44
CA VAL A 45 0.80 6.34 9.27
C VAL A 45 2.11 5.57 9.40
N SER A 46 2.74 5.59 10.58
CA SER A 46 4.02 4.92 10.78
C SER A 46 3.94 3.40 10.68
N VAL A 47 2.74 2.84 10.81
CA VAL A 47 2.51 1.40 10.64
C VAL A 47 1.99 1.10 9.24
N ALA A 48 1.10 1.96 8.73
CA ALA A 48 0.45 1.74 7.45
C ALA A 48 1.43 1.78 6.29
N MET A 49 2.35 2.74 6.28
CA MET A 49 3.28 2.88 5.17
C MET A 49 4.15 1.65 4.96
N PRO A 50 4.84 1.11 5.99
CA PRO A 50 5.61 -0.11 5.79
C PRO A 50 4.75 -1.30 5.36
N GLU A 51 3.53 -1.41 5.88
CA GLU A 51 2.65 -2.51 5.51
C GLU A 51 2.24 -2.42 4.04
N MET A 52 1.96 -1.22 3.55
CA MET A 52 1.61 -1.06 2.14
C MET A 52 2.78 -1.43 1.23
N LEU A 53 3.99 -1.00 1.58
CA LEU A 53 5.18 -1.32 0.79
C LEU A 53 5.52 -2.80 0.83
N ASP A 54 5.22 -3.48 1.93
CA ASP A 54 5.48 -4.90 2.07
C ASP A 54 4.43 -5.77 1.40
N LYS A 55 3.16 -5.41 1.54
CA LYS A 55 2.05 -6.29 1.17
C LYS A 55 1.38 -5.95 -0.14
N VAL A 56 1.24 -4.68 -0.46
CA VAL A 56 0.45 -4.24 -1.63
C VAL A 56 1.35 -3.84 -2.80
N VAL A 57 2.44 -3.14 -2.52
CA VAL A 57 3.39 -2.76 -3.59
C VAL A 57 4.31 -3.95 -3.85
N VAL A 58 4.10 -4.59 -5.00
CA VAL A 58 4.86 -5.80 -5.33
C VAL A 58 6.04 -5.53 -6.27
N VAL A 59 5.99 -4.42 -6.99
CA VAL A 59 7.10 -3.99 -7.85
C VAL A 59 7.33 -2.51 -7.61
N PRO A 60 8.54 -2.10 -7.29
CA PRO A 60 9.69 -2.92 -6.93
C PRO A 60 9.48 -3.64 -5.61
N ALA A 61 10.02 -4.85 -5.50
CA ALA A 61 9.86 -5.65 -4.28
C ALA A 61 10.82 -5.15 -3.20
N GLY A 62 10.40 -5.30 -1.94
CA GLY A 62 11.27 -5.02 -0.80
C GLY A 62 11.51 -3.55 -0.52
N LEU A 63 10.63 -2.67 -1.00
CA LEU A 63 10.75 -1.24 -0.73
C LEU A 63 10.61 -0.93 0.75
N LYS A 64 11.43 0.01 1.22
CA LYS A 64 11.39 0.52 2.58
C LYS A 64 11.16 2.03 2.55
N LEU A 65 10.76 2.59 3.69
CA LEU A 65 10.49 4.03 3.77
C LEU A 65 11.70 4.85 3.34
N ASP A 66 12.89 4.43 3.74
CA ASP A 66 14.11 5.17 3.46
C ASP A 66 14.58 5.03 2.02
N ASP A 67 13.93 4.20 1.21
CA ASP A 67 14.22 4.11 -0.21
C ASP A 67 13.61 5.27 -1.00
N PHE A 68 12.73 6.04 -0.39
CA PHE A 68 12.07 7.17 -1.02
C PHE A 68 12.86 8.45 -0.75
N GLU A 69 13.02 9.27 -1.78
CA GLU A 69 13.75 10.53 -1.66
C GLU A 69 12.89 11.65 -1.08
N SER A 70 11.58 11.56 -1.20
CA SER A 70 10.69 12.58 -0.68
C SER A 70 9.53 11.97 0.07
N TRP A 71 9.10 12.68 1.11
CA TRP A 71 7.92 12.31 1.88
C TRP A 71 6.67 12.34 1.00
N ALA A 72 6.59 13.33 0.10
CA ALA A 72 5.42 13.50 -0.75
C ALA A 72 5.19 12.27 -1.64
N GLU A 73 6.26 11.72 -2.22
CA GLU A 73 6.13 10.53 -3.04
C GLU A 73 5.77 9.30 -2.19
N LEU A 74 6.41 9.14 -1.05
CA LEU A 74 6.13 8.03 -0.13
C LEU A 74 4.65 8.06 0.28
N GLU A 75 4.15 9.21 0.66
CA GLU A 75 2.76 9.36 1.07
C GLU A 75 1.82 9.07 -0.11
N GLU A 76 2.12 9.61 -1.28
CA GLU A 76 1.31 9.40 -2.47
C GLU A 76 1.19 7.92 -2.81
N VAL A 77 2.32 7.21 -2.87
CA VAL A 77 2.35 5.81 -3.28
C VAL A 77 1.64 4.92 -2.26
N THR A 78 1.90 5.14 -0.98
CA THR A 78 1.29 4.30 0.06
C THR A 78 -0.21 4.55 0.17
N MET A 79 -0.67 5.79 0.01
CA MET A 79 -2.10 6.08 0.02
C MET A 79 -2.79 5.55 -1.22
N ALA A 80 -2.13 5.60 -2.38
CA ALA A 80 -2.66 5.01 -3.60
C ALA A 80 -2.80 3.49 -3.45
N ALA A 81 -1.80 2.85 -2.85
CA ALA A 81 -1.85 1.40 -2.58
C ALA A 81 -2.97 1.05 -1.61
N TYR A 82 -3.14 1.84 -0.56
CA TYR A 82 -4.20 1.64 0.42
C TYR A 82 -5.58 1.74 -0.23
N ASN A 83 -5.79 2.77 -1.03
CA ASN A 83 -7.06 2.95 -1.72
C ASN A 83 -7.32 1.84 -2.74
N PHE A 84 -6.28 1.42 -3.46
CA PHE A 84 -6.41 0.32 -4.42
C PHE A 84 -6.83 -0.98 -3.72
N GLN A 85 -6.20 -1.29 -2.59
CA GLN A 85 -6.52 -2.51 -1.85
C GLN A 85 -7.98 -2.49 -1.39
N ARG A 86 -8.44 -1.37 -0.88
CA ARG A 86 -9.79 -1.26 -0.31
C ARG A 86 -10.87 -1.19 -1.38
N LYS A 87 -10.59 -0.54 -2.50
CA LYS A 87 -11.61 -0.26 -3.52
C LYS A 87 -11.39 -1.02 -4.82
N GLY A 88 -10.23 -1.61 -5.01
CA GLY A 88 -9.89 -2.32 -6.24
C GLY A 88 -9.64 -1.39 -7.43
N LYS A 89 -9.31 -0.14 -7.15
CA LYS A 89 -9.11 0.85 -8.23
C LYS A 89 -7.86 1.69 -8.01
#